data_bd34215a9533137819ce46e3ef52ee8e
#
_entry.id   bd34215a9533137819ce46e3ef52ee8e
#
_cell.length_a   1.000
_cell.length_b   1.000
_cell.length_c   1.000
_cell.angle_alpha   90.00
_cell.angle_beta   90.00
_cell.angle_gamma   90.00
#
_symmetry.space_group_name_H-M   'P 1'
#
loop_
_entity.id
_entity.type
_entity.pdbx_description
1 polymer ?
#
loop_
_entity_poly.entity_id
_entity_poly.type
_entity_poly.pdbx_seq_one_letter_code
_entity_poly.pdbx_strand_id
1 'polypeptide(L)'
;MKETRFNIGMNTLKQIDGMHGEEVYNTIQEISPAIADLLIELFGDIYTRPNLDFKERELITLASLLTLGGCEAQLKVHTNAALNVGIAPEQIVEICTHCIPYAGFPRVLNALFTVKAVFEERNVLN
;
A
#
# COMPACT_ATOMS: atom_id res chain seq x y z
N MET A 1 -16.49 -12.02 23.06
CA MET A 1 -16.71 -12.46 21.67
C MET A 1 -15.44 -12.32 20.86
N LYS A 2 -15.16 -13.30 20.02
CA LYS A 2 -14.03 -13.19 19.09
C LYS A 2 -14.36 -12.18 17.99
N GLU A 3 -13.42 -11.34 17.65
CA GLU A 3 -13.56 -10.47 16.49
C GLU A 3 -13.61 -11.30 15.21
N THR A 4 -14.41 -10.87 14.24
CA THR A 4 -14.47 -11.51 12.95
C THR A 4 -13.22 -11.16 12.14
N ARG A 5 -12.90 -12.00 11.14
CA ARG A 5 -11.81 -11.72 10.21
C ARG A 5 -11.99 -10.36 9.53
N PHE A 6 -13.23 -10.04 9.17
CA PHE A 6 -13.56 -8.76 8.56
C PHE A 6 -13.23 -7.59 9.50
N ASN A 7 -13.65 -7.67 10.76
CA ASN A 7 -13.42 -6.59 11.73
C ASN A 7 -11.92 -6.39 11.99
N ILE A 8 -11.18 -7.49 12.13
CA ILE A 8 -9.72 -7.44 12.29
C ILE A 8 -9.09 -6.76 11.06
N GLY A 9 -9.50 -7.17 9.87
CA GLY A 9 -8.97 -6.61 8.63
C GLY A 9 -9.29 -5.12 8.47
N MET A 10 -10.51 -4.72 8.74
CA MET A 10 -10.92 -3.31 8.65
C MET A 10 -10.17 -2.45 9.66
N ASN A 11 -10.02 -2.91 10.90
CA ASN A 11 -9.27 -2.19 11.92
C ASN A 11 -7.79 -2.04 11.52
N THR A 12 -7.20 -3.09 10.97
CA THR A 12 -5.82 -3.06 10.49
C THR A 12 -5.66 -2.09 9.33
N LEU A 13 -6.59 -2.13 8.38
CA LEU A 13 -6.57 -1.24 7.22
C LEU A 13 -6.66 0.23 7.64
N LYS A 14 -7.52 0.55 8.61
CA LYS A 14 -7.65 1.92 9.12
C LYS A 14 -6.37 2.41 9.79
N GLN A 15 -5.64 1.54 10.49
CA GLN A 15 -4.37 1.90 11.11
C GLN A 15 -3.32 2.27 10.06
N ILE A 16 -3.37 1.66 8.89
CA ILE A 16 -2.37 1.83 7.83
C ILE A 16 -2.79 2.90 6.84
N ASP A 17 -4.02 2.83 6.34
CA ASP A 17 -4.53 3.70 5.26
C ASP A 17 -5.46 4.82 5.74
N GLY A 18 -5.86 4.81 7.00
CA GLY A 18 -6.82 5.77 7.50
C GLY A 18 -8.14 5.69 6.73
N MET A 19 -8.68 6.84 6.33
CA MET A 19 -9.96 6.91 5.61
C MET A 19 -9.88 6.38 4.17
N HIS A 20 -8.70 6.38 3.56
CA HIS A 20 -8.53 5.90 2.18
C HIS A 20 -8.88 4.42 2.04
N GLY A 21 -8.55 3.62 3.04
CA GLY A 21 -8.88 2.20 3.05
C GLY A 21 -10.38 1.94 2.99
N GLU A 22 -11.17 2.70 3.75
CA GLU A 22 -12.63 2.60 3.72
C GLU A 22 -13.20 3.01 2.36
N GLU A 23 -12.66 4.06 1.75
CA GLU A 23 -13.08 4.53 0.44
C GLU A 23 -12.87 3.45 -0.63
N VAL A 24 -11.72 2.80 -0.61
CA VAL A 24 -11.41 1.70 -1.53
C VAL A 24 -12.40 0.55 -1.32
N TYR A 25 -12.64 0.16 -0.06
CA TYR A 25 -13.60 -0.89 0.26
C TYR A 25 -15.00 -0.55 -0.27
N ASN A 26 -15.47 0.66 0.01
CA ASN A 26 -16.80 1.08 -0.41
C ASN A 26 -16.96 1.07 -1.94
N THR A 27 -15.93 1.52 -2.66
CA THR A 27 -15.93 1.52 -4.12
C THR A 27 -16.02 0.10 -4.68
N ILE A 28 -15.22 -0.82 -4.12
CA ILE A 28 -15.22 -2.21 -4.58
C ILE A 28 -16.55 -2.88 -4.22
N GLN A 29 -17.11 -2.58 -3.05
CA GLN A 29 -18.36 -3.16 -2.59
C GLN A 29 -19.53 -2.84 -3.54
N GLU A 30 -19.53 -1.66 -4.13
CA GLU A 30 -20.54 -1.27 -5.12
C GLU A 30 -20.54 -2.19 -6.34
N ILE A 31 -19.39 -2.77 -6.67
CA ILE A 31 -19.21 -3.64 -7.83
C ILE A 31 -19.35 -5.11 -7.43
N SER A 32 -18.64 -5.50 -6.37
CA SER A 32 -18.60 -6.88 -5.89
C SER A 32 -18.41 -6.92 -4.38
N PRO A 33 -19.47 -7.16 -3.60
CA PRO A 33 -19.31 -7.35 -2.16
C PRO A 33 -18.36 -8.47 -1.79
N ALA A 34 -18.34 -9.55 -2.57
CA ALA A 34 -17.45 -10.68 -2.31
C ALA A 34 -15.98 -10.30 -2.42
N ILE A 35 -15.60 -9.56 -3.48
CA ILE A 35 -14.20 -9.11 -3.66
C ILE A 35 -13.82 -8.13 -2.55
N ALA A 36 -14.73 -7.21 -2.21
CA ALA A 36 -14.48 -6.23 -1.15
C ALA A 36 -14.20 -6.93 0.19
N ASP A 37 -15.03 -7.90 0.56
CA ASP A 37 -14.87 -8.62 1.82
C ASP A 37 -13.60 -9.47 1.84
N LEU A 38 -13.29 -10.15 0.73
CA LEU A 38 -12.07 -10.95 0.62
C LEU A 38 -10.82 -10.08 0.73
N LEU A 39 -10.84 -8.90 0.11
CA LEU A 39 -9.71 -7.96 0.22
C LEU A 39 -9.44 -7.60 1.67
N ILE A 40 -10.47 -7.25 2.42
CA ILE A 40 -10.34 -6.85 3.83
C ILE A 40 -9.90 -8.03 4.69
N GLU A 41 -10.51 -9.19 4.51
CA GLU A 41 -10.20 -10.37 5.31
C GLU A 41 -8.78 -10.86 5.07
N LEU A 42 -8.34 -10.97 3.81
CA LEU A 42 -6.99 -11.41 3.47
C LEU A 42 -5.94 -10.39 3.91
N PHE A 43 -6.22 -9.11 3.76
CA PHE A 43 -5.33 -8.06 4.24
C PHE A 43 -5.10 -8.21 5.75
N GLY A 44 -6.17 -8.36 6.51
CA GLY A 44 -6.06 -8.55 7.96
C GLY A 44 -5.33 -9.84 8.32
N ASP A 45 -5.64 -10.94 7.65
CA ASP A 45 -4.99 -12.23 7.90
C ASP A 45 -3.47 -12.14 7.73
N ILE A 46 -3.01 -11.38 6.74
CA ILE A 46 -1.58 -11.30 6.41
C ILE A 46 -0.88 -10.21 7.24
N TYR A 47 -1.45 -9.01 7.31
CA TYR A 47 -0.78 -7.87 7.95
C TYR A 47 -0.73 -7.97 9.47
N THR A 48 -1.53 -8.84 10.09
CA THR A 48 -1.47 -9.09 11.53
C THR A 48 -0.56 -10.26 11.91
N ARG A 49 0.07 -10.91 10.92
CA ARG A 49 1.01 -11.99 11.21
C ARG A 49 2.27 -11.45 11.89
N PRO A 50 2.92 -12.27 12.74
CA PRO A 50 4.19 -11.86 13.37
C PRO A 50 5.34 -11.86 12.35
N ASN A 51 6.53 -11.49 12.80
CA ASN A 51 7.81 -11.52 12.08
C ASN A 51 8.11 -10.31 11.21
N LEU A 52 7.10 -9.62 10.69
CA LEU A 52 7.27 -8.37 9.95
C LEU A 52 6.28 -7.34 10.49
N ASP A 53 6.76 -6.13 10.76
CA ASP A 53 5.89 -5.04 11.18
C ASP A 53 5.24 -4.35 9.97
N PHE A 54 4.41 -3.34 10.21
CA PHE A 54 3.71 -2.63 9.15
C PHE A 54 4.67 -1.91 8.20
N LYS A 55 5.75 -1.34 8.73
CA LYS A 55 6.75 -0.65 7.89
C LYS A 55 7.41 -1.62 6.93
N GLU A 56 7.87 -2.75 7.47
CA GLU A 56 8.52 -3.79 6.65
C GLU A 56 7.57 -4.31 5.58
N ARG A 57 6.31 -4.55 5.93
CA ARG A 57 5.30 -5.03 4.98
C ARG A 57 5.04 -4.01 3.88
N GLU A 58 4.96 -2.72 4.20
CA GLU A 58 4.76 -1.68 3.18
C GLU A 58 5.98 -1.52 2.27
N LEU A 59 7.21 -1.68 2.78
CA LEU A 59 8.42 -1.70 1.94
C LEU A 59 8.34 -2.84 0.92
N ILE A 60 7.95 -4.03 1.37
CA ILE A 60 7.79 -5.21 0.49
C ILE A 60 6.68 -4.96 -0.53
N THR A 61 5.56 -4.41 -0.10
CA THR A 61 4.42 -4.12 -0.98
C THR A 61 4.81 -3.17 -2.10
N LEU A 62 5.49 -2.08 -1.77
CA LEU A 62 5.94 -1.10 -2.77
C LEU A 62 6.88 -1.74 -3.79
N ALA A 63 7.87 -2.51 -3.32
CA ALA A 63 8.80 -3.20 -4.21
C ALA A 63 8.08 -4.21 -5.11
N SER A 64 7.12 -4.94 -4.56
CA SER A 64 6.32 -5.92 -5.31
C SER A 64 5.50 -5.26 -6.42
N LEU A 65 4.80 -4.18 -6.07
CA LEU A 65 3.92 -3.48 -7.01
C LEU A 65 4.69 -2.82 -8.14
N LEU A 66 5.80 -2.16 -7.83
CA LEU A 66 6.59 -1.50 -8.86
C LEU A 66 7.23 -2.52 -9.80
N THR A 67 7.68 -3.66 -9.28
CA THR A 67 8.31 -4.71 -10.09
C THR A 67 7.28 -5.40 -10.98
N LEU A 68 6.07 -5.62 -10.47
CA LEU A 68 4.97 -6.21 -11.23
C LEU A 68 4.60 -5.31 -12.42
N GLY A 69 4.56 -4.00 -12.22
CA GLY A 69 4.19 -3.04 -13.26
C GLY A 69 2.69 -2.99 -13.52
N GLY A 70 2.21 -1.86 -14.04
CA GLY A 70 0.79 -1.68 -14.31
C GLY A 70 -0.07 -1.52 -13.05
N CYS A 71 0.55 -1.22 -11.92
CA CYS A 71 -0.11 -1.13 -10.61
C CYS A 71 -0.05 0.28 -10.04
N GLU A 72 -0.11 1.31 -10.89
CA GLU A 72 0.07 2.71 -10.45
C GLU A 72 -1.00 3.13 -9.45
N ALA A 73 -2.25 2.69 -9.63
CA ALA A 73 -3.33 2.98 -8.69
C ALA A 73 -3.02 2.41 -7.29
N GLN A 74 -2.55 1.17 -7.22
CA GLN A 74 -2.19 0.53 -5.96
C GLN A 74 -0.91 1.13 -5.38
N LEU A 75 0.04 1.52 -6.22
CA LEU A 75 1.25 2.24 -5.78
C LEU A 75 0.87 3.55 -5.10
N LYS A 76 -0.11 4.27 -5.62
CA LYS A 76 -0.58 5.51 -4.99
C LYS A 76 -1.13 5.23 -3.59
N VAL A 77 -1.98 4.24 -3.45
CA VAL A 77 -2.57 3.84 -2.16
C VAL A 77 -1.46 3.45 -1.18
N HIS A 78 -0.54 2.61 -1.60
CA HIS A 78 0.50 2.08 -0.71
C HIS A 78 1.63 3.07 -0.44
N THR A 79 1.88 4.03 -1.31
CA THR A 79 2.79 5.15 -0.99
C THR A 79 2.22 5.98 0.16
N ASN A 80 0.93 6.28 0.13
CA ASN A 80 0.25 6.94 1.23
C ASN A 80 0.32 6.10 2.52
N ALA A 81 0.05 4.80 2.41
CA ALA A 81 0.12 3.88 3.54
C ALA A 81 1.53 3.84 4.14
N ALA A 82 2.56 3.79 3.31
CA ALA A 82 3.95 3.80 3.74
C ALA A 82 4.28 5.05 4.55
N LEU A 83 3.88 6.21 4.06
CA LEU A 83 4.06 7.47 4.79
C LEU A 83 3.30 7.45 6.11
N ASN A 84 2.08 6.91 6.12
CA ASN A 84 1.26 6.84 7.34
C ASN A 84 1.90 5.99 8.44
N VAL A 85 2.58 4.91 8.08
CA VAL A 85 3.24 4.04 9.07
C VAL A 85 4.66 4.51 9.43
N GLY A 86 5.07 5.66 8.90
CA GLY A 86 6.31 6.31 9.31
C GLY A 86 7.53 6.01 8.45
N ILE A 87 7.34 5.50 7.24
CA ILE A 87 8.44 5.37 6.28
C ILE A 87 8.75 6.75 5.72
N ALA A 88 10.03 7.13 5.72
CA ALA A 88 10.44 8.43 5.21
C ALA A 88 10.36 8.48 3.68
N PRO A 89 10.07 9.67 3.09
CA PRO A 89 10.07 9.82 1.64
C PRO A 89 11.36 9.33 0.97
N GLU A 90 12.51 9.58 1.60
CA GLU A 90 13.82 9.16 1.09
C GLU A 90 13.93 7.64 1.01
N GLN A 91 13.31 6.92 1.95
CA GLN A 91 13.28 5.45 1.94
C GLN A 91 12.42 4.93 0.77
N ILE A 92 11.32 5.59 0.48
CA ILE A 92 10.45 5.22 -0.64
C ILE A 92 11.19 5.39 -1.97
N VAL A 93 11.88 6.51 -2.13
CA VAL A 93 12.73 6.76 -3.32
C VAL A 93 13.83 5.69 -3.41
N GLU A 94 14.41 5.30 -2.27
CA GLU A 94 15.46 4.28 -2.23
C GLU A 94 14.95 2.90 -2.66
N ILE A 95 13.69 2.57 -2.39
CA ILE A 95 13.08 1.35 -2.94
C ILE A 95 13.13 1.38 -4.47
N CYS A 96 12.79 2.52 -5.08
CA CYS A 96 12.85 2.67 -6.53
C CYS A 96 14.27 2.46 -7.04
N THR A 97 15.24 3.09 -6.39
CA THR A 97 16.65 2.95 -6.74
C THR A 97 17.11 1.49 -6.64
N HIS A 98 16.77 0.84 -5.53
CA HIS A 98 17.15 -0.55 -5.29
C HIS A 98 16.60 -1.51 -6.35
N CYS A 99 15.41 -1.24 -6.85
CA CYS A 99 14.73 -2.15 -7.78
C CYS A 99 15.16 -1.99 -9.24
N ILE A 100 15.98 -0.98 -9.57
CA ILE A 100 16.43 -0.76 -10.95
C ILE A 100 17.03 -2.03 -11.58
N PRO A 101 17.98 -2.75 -10.92
CA PRO A 101 18.56 -3.94 -11.51
C PRO A 101 17.57 -5.08 -11.74
N TYR A 102 16.46 -5.09 -11.00
CA TYR A 102 15.52 -6.22 -11.02
C TYR A 102 14.28 -5.96 -11.85
N ALA A 103 13.80 -4.72 -11.87
CA ALA A 103 12.56 -4.34 -12.54
C ALA A 103 12.80 -3.61 -13.87
N GLY A 104 13.92 -2.91 -14.00
CA GLY A 104 14.24 -2.08 -15.16
C GLY A 104 13.70 -0.67 -15.07
N PHE A 105 14.29 0.24 -15.82
CA PHE A 105 13.96 1.66 -15.80
C PHE A 105 12.48 1.97 -16.12
N PRO A 106 11.85 1.35 -17.11
CA PRO A 106 10.46 1.72 -17.41
C PRO A 106 9.52 1.53 -16.23
N ARG A 107 9.58 0.40 -15.54
CA ARG A 107 8.73 0.16 -14.35
C ARG A 107 9.10 1.06 -13.18
N VAL A 108 10.40 1.27 -12.96
CA VAL A 108 10.89 2.13 -11.87
C VAL A 108 10.47 3.58 -12.11
N LEU A 109 10.59 4.07 -13.34
CA LEU A 109 10.19 5.44 -13.66
C LEU A 109 8.69 5.66 -13.51
N ASN A 110 7.87 4.70 -13.94
CA ASN A 110 6.43 4.77 -13.74
C ASN A 110 6.08 4.84 -12.25
N ALA A 111 6.74 4.02 -11.44
CA ALA A 111 6.58 4.04 -10.00
C ALA A 111 7.03 5.37 -9.39
N LEU A 112 8.18 5.88 -9.83
CA LEU A 112 8.74 7.13 -9.32
C LEU A 112 7.80 8.31 -9.60
N PHE A 113 7.20 8.36 -10.78
CA PHE A 113 6.25 9.43 -11.13
C PHE A 113 4.98 9.35 -10.26
N THR A 114 4.51 8.14 -9.97
CA THR A 114 3.36 7.94 -9.07
C THR A 114 3.70 8.37 -7.64
N VAL A 115 4.87 7.99 -7.16
CA VAL A 115 5.37 8.38 -5.82
C VAL A 115 5.49 9.90 -5.73
N LYS A 116 6.04 10.54 -6.75
CA LYS A 116 6.17 12.01 -6.81
C LYS A 116 4.81 12.69 -6.65
N ALA A 117 3.79 12.20 -7.36
CA ALA A 117 2.45 12.76 -7.28
C ALA A 117 1.90 12.71 -5.84
N VAL A 118 2.10 11.59 -5.14
CA VAL A 118 1.69 11.46 -3.74
C VAL A 118 2.47 12.43 -2.86
N PHE A 119 3.77 12.56 -3.07
CA PHE A 119 4.61 13.48 -2.28
C PHE A 119 4.14 14.93 -2.45
N GLU A 120 3.78 15.33 -3.66
CA GLU A 120 3.25 16.66 -3.93
C GLU A 120 1.91 16.88 -3.22
N GLU A 121 0.98 15.92 -3.30
CA GLU A 121 -0.31 15.98 -2.61
C GLU A 121 -0.16 16.13 -1.10
N ARG A 122 0.86 15.50 -0.52
CA ARG A 122 1.10 15.49 0.92
C ARG A 122 2.10 16.55 1.38
N ASN A 123 2.63 17.35 0.47
CA ASN A 123 3.63 18.40 0.76
C ASN A 123 4.88 17.85 1.47
N VAL A 124 5.36 16.70 1.05
CA VAL A 124 6.59 16.10 1.60
C VAL A 124 7.75 16.11 0.61
N LEU A 125 7.54 16.68 -0.57
CA LEU A 125 8.58 16.86 -1.57
C LEU A 125 9.22 18.25 -1.36
N ASN A 126 10.52 18.25 -1.14
CA ASN A 126 11.31 19.49 -0.96
C ASN A 126 11.95 19.93 -2.27
#